data_6b54b682afe057ea9d09cae1e9e8b4d5
#
_entry.id   6b54b682afe057ea9d09cae1e9e8b4d5
#
_cell.length_a   1.000
_cell.length_b   1.000
_cell.length_c   1.000
_cell.angle_alpha   90.00
_cell.angle_beta   90.00
_cell.angle_gamma   90.00
#
_symmetry.space_group_name_H-M   'P 1'
#
loop_
_entity.id
_entity.type
_entity.pdbx_description
1 polymer ?
#
loop_
_entity_poly.entity_id
_entity_poly.type
_entity_poly.pdbx_seq_one_letter_code
_entity_poly.pdbx_strand_id
1 'polypeptide(L)'
;MALLSISASAIAAVDGAAADGAVAAGASSCPAMETAQAPVKENAMKEHLQNHYKFYGFVRNYMAYDSREAVAGTGDLFFYLPKDRKLNDLGDDLNRKNSFRFLSLTSRVGVDVSGYQIGRTSIGAKIEADFYAGLSGVTGTATMRLRQAFLTLGWKDLPMAGGKTASVNLKMGQAWHPLAADLCPVFTLESGAPFGPFSRTPQLTMDANLGEHFTLTASAIWQMQYTSAGPDGQSANYIKYGCTPEGYLGATLKFGAWMARAGVDILSIKPRTTGTIKYKDETGAEKTTTAKVSDRITTASPFVYMQYVKGKLALKAKTIYASAGEHYNIQGGYGITKKFEGLGEDGHYEYAPTHSSSTWFTVSYGKKWAPMLMVGYYKNFGTSEDLYNPGNDGKVLESDFYFSKNSFKNLNQLYRICPALICNFGKLSIGLDYEFSGAQFGTPEKDKTTGKTYYNARALATEDLHWVHSHRVQCMVKFTF
;
A
#
# COMPACT_ATOMS: atom_id res chain seq x y z
N MET A 1 -12.91 16.40 33.30
CA MET A 1 -12.39 15.57 34.42
C MET A 1 -13.25 14.31 34.64
N ALA A 2 -13.78 13.69 33.60
CA ALA A 2 -14.69 12.54 33.72
C ALA A 2 -14.47 11.49 32.59
N LEU A 3 -13.24 11.34 32.08
CA LEU A 3 -12.93 10.42 30.96
C LEU A 3 -11.78 9.46 31.28
N LEU A 4 -11.40 9.33 32.55
CA LEU A 4 -10.27 8.48 32.98
C LEU A 4 -10.68 7.23 33.79
N SER A 5 -11.97 6.92 33.91
CA SER A 5 -12.45 5.77 34.69
C SER A 5 -12.89 4.54 33.89
N ILE A 6 -12.71 4.53 32.57
CA ILE A 6 -13.21 3.42 31.71
C ILE A 6 -12.10 2.43 31.28
N SER A 7 -10.84 2.69 31.57
CA SER A 7 -9.76 1.85 31.02
C SER A 7 -9.24 0.72 31.91
N ALA A 8 -9.75 0.55 33.12
CA ALA A 8 -9.25 -0.49 34.03
C ALA A 8 -10.12 -1.75 34.14
N SER A 9 -11.34 -1.77 33.60
CA SER A 9 -12.27 -2.88 33.78
C SER A 9 -12.45 -3.81 32.58
N ALA A 10 -11.77 -3.56 31.46
CA ALA A 10 -11.98 -4.31 30.21
C ALA A 10 -10.96 -5.42 29.94
N ILE A 11 -10.03 -5.69 30.85
CA ILE A 11 -8.98 -6.75 30.65
C ILE A 11 -9.24 -8.03 31.48
N ALA A 12 -10.31 -8.07 32.30
CA ALA A 12 -10.58 -9.21 33.19
C ALA A 12 -11.72 -10.13 32.77
N ALA A 13 -12.13 -10.14 31.50
CA ALA A 13 -13.28 -10.94 31.05
C ALA A 13 -13.03 -11.67 29.72
N VAL A 14 -11.96 -12.49 29.67
CA VAL A 14 -11.89 -13.62 28.73
C VAL A 14 -11.04 -14.72 29.39
N ASP A 15 -11.69 -15.55 30.17
CA ASP A 15 -11.37 -16.96 30.37
C ASP A 15 -12.44 -17.58 31.27
N GLY A 16 -13.14 -18.58 30.79
CA GLY A 16 -14.00 -19.41 31.59
C GLY A 16 -15.25 -19.92 30.89
N ALA A 17 -15.12 -20.97 30.14
CA ALA A 17 -16.27 -21.83 29.82
C ALA A 17 -15.95 -23.28 30.21
N ALA A 18 -16.83 -23.80 31.09
CA ALA A 18 -17.24 -25.18 31.27
C ALA A 18 -16.38 -26.14 32.10
N ALA A 19 -16.89 -26.52 33.26
CA ALA A 19 -17.46 -27.86 33.47
C ALA A 19 -17.97 -28.02 34.92
N ASP A 20 -19.20 -28.52 35.04
CA ASP A 20 -19.88 -28.94 36.26
C ASP A 20 -19.13 -30.01 37.03
N GLY A 21 -19.21 -29.97 38.37
CA GLY A 21 -18.77 -31.03 39.24
C GLY A 21 -18.84 -30.64 40.74
N ALA A 22 -20.02 -30.80 41.31
CA ALA A 22 -20.24 -30.62 42.74
C ALA A 22 -19.55 -31.69 43.59
N VAL A 23 -18.81 -31.31 44.64
CA VAL A 23 -18.74 -32.05 45.93
C VAL A 23 -18.36 -31.09 47.08
N ALA A 24 -18.99 -31.35 48.21
CA ALA A 24 -19.11 -30.52 49.40
C ALA A 24 -17.90 -30.43 50.32
N ALA A 25 -17.86 -29.32 51.05
CA ALA A 25 -17.52 -29.11 52.46
C ALA A 25 -16.13 -29.51 53.02
N GLY A 26 -15.42 -28.50 53.46
CA GLY A 26 -14.26 -28.63 54.36
C GLY A 26 -13.75 -27.22 54.76
N ALA A 27 -14.30 -26.64 55.79
CA ALA A 27 -13.81 -25.38 56.36
C ALA A 27 -12.43 -25.58 57.00
N SER A 28 -11.40 -24.92 56.47
CA SER A 28 -10.14 -24.69 57.17
C SER A 28 -9.74 -23.24 56.99
N SER A 29 -9.77 -22.49 58.05
CA SER A 29 -9.36 -21.09 58.14
C SER A 29 -7.83 -20.99 57.97
N CYS A 30 -7.39 -20.47 56.85
CA CYS A 30 -6.06 -19.89 56.70
C CYS A 30 -6.09 -18.40 57.04
N PRO A 31 -5.12 -17.90 57.82
CA PRO A 31 -5.04 -16.48 58.13
C PRO A 31 -4.76 -15.65 56.87
N ALA A 32 -5.54 -14.61 56.70
CA ALA A 32 -5.35 -13.63 55.63
C ALA A 32 -3.95 -13.00 55.73
N MET A 33 -3.10 -13.31 54.79
CA MET A 33 -1.89 -12.54 54.53
C MET A 33 -2.32 -11.22 53.89
N GLU A 34 -2.46 -10.20 54.74
CA GLU A 34 -2.62 -8.82 54.32
C GLU A 34 -1.33 -8.38 53.60
N THR A 35 -1.25 -8.57 52.30
CA THR A 35 -0.24 -7.93 51.48
C THR A 35 -0.60 -6.45 51.44
N ALA A 36 -0.01 -5.66 52.32
CA ALA A 36 0.00 -4.22 52.24
C ALA A 36 0.71 -3.82 50.92
N GLN A 37 -0.06 -3.70 49.82
CA GLN A 37 0.38 -3.00 48.67
C GLN A 37 0.54 -1.53 49.04
N ALA A 38 1.79 -1.07 49.14
CA ALA A 38 2.09 0.35 49.29
C ALA A 38 1.32 1.12 48.21
N PRO A 39 0.69 2.27 48.55
CA PRO A 39 -0.03 3.06 47.59
C PRO A 39 0.95 3.49 46.48
N VAL A 40 0.82 2.89 45.28
CA VAL A 40 1.51 3.35 44.06
C VAL A 40 1.10 4.80 43.94
N LYS A 41 2.04 5.72 44.14
CA LYS A 41 1.75 7.15 44.04
C LYS A 41 1.17 7.40 42.67
N GLU A 42 -0.07 7.80 42.56
CA GLU A 42 -0.82 8.10 41.32
C GLU A 42 -0.01 9.00 40.35
N ASN A 43 0.81 9.89 40.94
CA ASN A 43 1.76 10.73 40.22
C ASN A 43 2.88 9.95 39.53
N ALA A 44 3.43 8.90 40.12
CA ALA A 44 4.51 8.10 39.53
C ALA A 44 4.00 7.26 38.33
N MET A 45 2.80 6.71 38.46
CA MET A 45 2.16 5.97 37.36
C MET A 45 1.81 6.92 36.20
N LYS A 46 1.30 8.12 36.49
CA LYS A 46 1.00 9.15 35.49
C LYS A 46 2.27 9.61 34.79
N GLU A 47 3.34 9.84 35.49
CA GLU A 47 4.63 10.23 34.94
C GLU A 47 5.23 9.11 34.09
N HIS A 48 5.17 7.86 34.51
CA HIS A 48 5.60 6.71 33.72
C HIS A 48 4.81 6.60 32.44
N LEU A 49 3.49 6.72 32.48
CA LEU A 49 2.64 6.69 31.28
C LEU A 49 2.95 7.82 30.30
N GLN A 50 3.17 9.04 30.78
CA GLN A 50 3.50 10.20 29.96
C GLN A 50 4.88 10.11 29.32
N ASN A 51 5.85 9.50 30.00
CA ASN A 51 7.23 9.39 29.51
C ASN A 51 7.44 8.28 28.49
N HIS A 52 6.60 7.24 28.52
CA HIS A 52 6.78 6.06 27.68
C HIS A 52 5.71 5.87 26.61
N TYR A 53 4.49 6.39 26.80
CA TYR A 53 3.36 6.15 25.93
C TYR A 53 2.78 7.46 25.41
N LYS A 54 2.79 7.64 24.11
CA LYS A 54 2.16 8.77 23.45
C LYS A 54 0.95 8.29 22.68
N PHE A 55 -0.24 8.52 23.24
CA PHE A 55 -1.50 8.32 22.54
C PHE A 55 -1.75 9.47 21.57
N TYR A 56 -2.24 9.14 20.40
CA TYR A 56 -2.59 10.10 19.37
C TYR A 56 -3.73 9.61 18.52
N GLY A 57 -4.41 10.54 17.84
CA GLY A 57 -5.48 10.18 16.94
C GLY A 57 -6.13 11.38 16.30
N PHE A 58 -7.11 11.09 15.48
CA PHE A 58 -8.00 12.10 14.92
C PHE A 58 -9.35 11.51 14.52
N VAL A 59 -10.39 12.35 14.61
CA VAL A 59 -11.68 12.13 13.96
C VAL A 59 -11.69 12.95 12.69
N ARG A 60 -12.10 12.34 11.58
CA ARG A 60 -12.06 12.96 10.27
C ARG A 60 -13.31 12.63 9.46
N ASN A 61 -13.92 13.67 8.91
CA ASN A 61 -15.09 13.58 8.06
C ASN A 61 -14.81 14.19 6.71
N TYR A 62 -15.40 13.61 5.67
CA TYR A 62 -15.31 14.09 4.30
C TYR A 62 -16.70 14.24 3.70
N MET A 63 -16.86 15.29 2.89
CA MET A 63 -17.94 15.45 1.94
C MET A 63 -17.32 15.50 0.56
N ALA A 64 -17.81 14.68 -0.36
CA ALA A 64 -17.26 14.61 -1.70
C ALA A 64 -18.37 14.59 -2.76
N TYR A 65 -18.20 15.39 -3.80
CA TYR A 65 -18.97 15.37 -5.02
C TYR A 65 -18.09 14.92 -6.17
N ASP A 66 -18.57 13.99 -6.99
CA ASP A 66 -17.93 13.52 -8.20
C ASP A 66 -18.85 13.69 -9.40
N SER A 67 -18.31 14.15 -10.53
CA SER A 67 -19.05 14.33 -11.79
C SER A 67 -19.12 13.06 -12.65
N ARG A 68 -18.43 12.00 -12.23
CA ARG A 68 -18.32 10.75 -12.96
C ARG A 68 -18.09 9.59 -12.00
N GLU A 69 -18.58 8.42 -12.34
CA GLU A 69 -18.23 7.16 -11.67
C GLU A 69 -16.72 6.96 -11.66
N ALA A 70 -16.17 6.47 -10.56
CA ALA A 70 -14.74 6.29 -10.36
C ALA A 70 -14.35 4.84 -10.08
N VAL A 71 -13.11 4.49 -10.40
CA VAL A 71 -12.44 3.37 -9.75
C VAL A 71 -12.03 3.88 -8.37
N ALA A 72 -12.66 3.35 -7.34
CA ALA A 72 -12.60 3.88 -5.99
C ALA A 72 -12.19 2.81 -4.98
N GLY A 73 -11.88 3.24 -3.76
CA GLY A 73 -11.58 2.36 -2.63
C GLY A 73 -12.05 2.98 -1.31
N THR A 74 -12.08 2.16 -0.24
CA THR A 74 -12.43 2.59 1.12
C THR A 74 -13.79 3.31 1.17
N GLY A 75 -14.86 2.61 0.72
CA GLY A 75 -16.22 3.17 0.72
C GLY A 75 -16.36 4.40 -0.17
N ASP A 76 -15.67 4.41 -1.30
CA ASP A 76 -15.62 5.51 -2.27
C ASP A 76 -14.95 6.80 -1.76
N LEU A 77 -14.30 6.77 -0.60
CA LEU A 77 -13.47 7.89 -0.17
C LEU A 77 -12.30 8.12 -1.13
N PHE A 78 -11.64 7.03 -1.53
CA PHE A 78 -10.48 7.07 -2.40
C PHE A 78 -10.90 7.06 -3.86
N PHE A 79 -10.49 8.07 -4.59
CA PHE A 79 -10.68 8.21 -6.02
C PHE A 79 -9.35 7.91 -6.73
N TYR A 80 -9.24 6.74 -7.37
CA TYR A 80 -8.01 6.40 -8.10
C TYR A 80 -8.00 7.08 -9.49
N LEU A 81 -9.03 6.83 -10.29
CA LEU A 81 -9.19 7.39 -11.63
C LEU A 81 -10.68 7.37 -12.03
N PRO A 82 -11.10 8.19 -13.00
CA PRO A 82 -12.45 8.09 -13.59
C PRO A 82 -12.60 6.74 -14.27
N LYS A 83 -13.77 6.09 -14.14
CA LYS A 83 -14.09 4.91 -14.94
C LYS A 83 -14.17 5.27 -16.41
N ASP A 84 -13.77 4.33 -17.26
CA ASP A 84 -13.93 4.42 -18.69
C ASP A 84 -15.39 4.65 -19.09
N ARG A 85 -15.63 5.06 -20.33
CA ARG A 85 -16.99 5.20 -20.88
C ARG A 85 -17.66 3.82 -20.95
N LYS A 86 -18.96 3.81 -20.68
CA LYS A 86 -19.84 2.67 -20.86
C LYS A 86 -21.03 3.12 -21.70
N LEU A 87 -20.89 3.02 -23.01
CA LEU A 87 -21.92 3.45 -23.92
C LEU A 87 -23.07 2.44 -23.96
N ASN A 88 -24.33 2.94 -23.96
CA ASN A 88 -25.51 2.17 -24.31
C ASN A 88 -25.75 2.22 -25.84
N ASP A 89 -26.81 1.55 -26.31
CA ASP A 89 -27.15 1.50 -27.74
C ASP A 89 -27.56 2.87 -28.32
N LEU A 90 -27.85 3.85 -27.47
CA LEU A 90 -28.19 5.23 -27.86
C LEU A 90 -26.96 6.15 -27.86
N GLY A 91 -25.78 5.64 -27.45
CA GLY A 91 -24.55 6.41 -27.34
C GLY A 91 -24.37 7.18 -26.02
N ASP A 92 -25.25 6.99 -25.03
CA ASP A 92 -25.11 7.63 -23.72
C ASP A 92 -24.05 6.93 -22.88
N ASP A 93 -23.22 7.71 -22.20
CA ASP A 93 -22.20 7.20 -21.30
C ASP A 93 -22.76 6.99 -19.88
N LEU A 94 -23.09 5.75 -19.56
CA LEU A 94 -23.67 5.34 -18.28
C LEU A 94 -22.76 5.55 -17.06
N ASN A 95 -21.45 5.76 -17.27
CA ASN A 95 -20.52 6.11 -16.20
C ASN A 95 -20.41 7.63 -15.95
N ARG A 96 -21.00 8.46 -16.82
CA ARG A 96 -21.09 9.91 -16.64
C ARG A 96 -22.30 10.25 -15.77
N LYS A 97 -22.18 9.99 -14.48
CA LYS A 97 -23.23 10.27 -13.49
C LYS A 97 -22.65 10.95 -12.26
N ASN A 98 -23.34 11.98 -11.80
CA ASN A 98 -22.98 12.72 -10.60
C ASN A 98 -23.23 11.89 -9.34
N SER A 99 -22.38 12.05 -8.34
CA SER A 99 -22.57 11.44 -7.03
C SER A 99 -22.12 12.39 -5.91
N PHE A 100 -22.82 12.30 -4.77
CA PHE A 100 -22.45 12.99 -3.55
C PHE A 100 -22.40 12.01 -2.40
N ARG A 101 -21.44 12.17 -1.48
CA ARG A 101 -21.30 11.30 -0.32
C ARG A 101 -20.73 12.04 0.89
N PHE A 102 -21.12 11.55 2.05
CA PHE A 102 -20.58 11.97 3.34
C PHE A 102 -19.93 10.76 4.02
N LEU A 103 -18.68 10.87 4.45
CA LEU A 103 -17.88 9.76 4.94
C LEU A 103 -17.13 10.13 6.21
N SER A 104 -17.23 9.29 7.25
CA SER A 104 -16.46 9.40 8.51
C SER A 104 -15.33 8.36 8.61
N LEU A 105 -15.03 7.67 7.52
CA LEU A 105 -13.98 6.65 7.43
C LEU A 105 -12.58 7.26 7.59
N THR A 106 -11.62 6.41 7.92
CA THR A 106 -10.21 6.74 8.13
C THR A 106 -9.90 7.57 9.38
N SER A 107 -10.88 7.82 10.27
CA SER A 107 -10.57 8.25 11.65
C SER A 107 -9.60 7.24 12.29
N ARG A 108 -8.66 7.72 13.11
CA ARG A 108 -7.47 6.96 13.49
C ARG A 108 -7.19 7.06 14.96
N VAL A 109 -6.65 5.97 15.52
CA VAL A 109 -6.07 5.93 16.86
C VAL A 109 -4.73 5.22 16.79
N GLY A 110 -3.81 5.61 17.67
CA GLY A 110 -2.49 4.98 17.76
C GLY A 110 -1.80 5.27 19.08
N VAL A 111 -0.78 4.47 19.33
CA VAL A 111 0.14 4.65 20.45
C VAL A 111 1.57 4.46 19.98
N ASP A 112 2.43 5.41 20.35
CA ASP A 112 3.87 5.31 20.22
C ASP A 112 4.44 4.96 21.62
N VAL A 113 5.27 3.93 21.68
CA VAL A 113 5.98 3.49 22.86
C VAL A 113 7.46 3.81 22.69
N SER A 114 8.07 4.47 23.67
CA SER A 114 9.48 4.89 23.60
C SER A 114 10.09 5.00 25.01
N GLY A 115 11.39 5.33 25.08
CA GLY A 115 12.09 5.57 26.34
C GLY A 115 12.57 4.31 27.05
N TYR A 116 12.38 3.12 26.49
CA TYR A 116 12.93 1.87 27.04
C TYR A 116 14.35 1.63 26.51
N GLN A 117 15.20 1.05 27.35
CA GLN A 117 16.57 0.68 27.00
C GLN A 117 16.97 -0.66 27.61
N ILE A 118 17.74 -1.43 26.86
CA ILE A 118 18.46 -2.62 27.35
C ILE A 118 19.93 -2.45 26.97
N GLY A 119 20.78 -2.15 27.96
CA GLY A 119 22.15 -1.79 27.73
C GLY A 119 22.27 -0.54 26.82
N ARG A 120 22.91 -0.68 25.65
CA ARG A 120 23.06 0.40 24.66
C ARG A 120 21.93 0.43 23.60
N THR A 121 20.97 -0.49 23.69
CA THR A 121 19.89 -0.62 22.73
C THR A 121 18.66 0.14 23.20
N SER A 122 18.25 1.15 22.46
CA SER A 122 16.94 1.82 22.65
C SER A 122 15.83 0.97 22.02
N ILE A 123 14.70 0.87 22.71
CA ILE A 123 13.55 0.07 22.29
C ILE A 123 12.33 0.96 22.16
N GLY A 124 11.59 0.80 21.07
CA GLY A 124 10.33 1.47 20.84
C GLY A 124 9.35 0.56 20.11
N ALA A 125 8.09 0.95 20.12
CA ALA A 125 7.04 0.26 19.36
C ALA A 125 5.99 1.26 18.87
N LYS A 126 5.24 0.89 17.85
CA LYS A 126 4.08 1.63 17.37
C LYS A 126 2.95 0.66 17.08
N ILE A 127 1.73 1.03 17.52
CA ILE A 127 0.48 0.41 17.05
C ILE A 127 -0.43 1.51 16.54
N GLU A 128 -0.98 1.35 15.34
CA GLU A 128 -1.89 2.31 14.72
C GLU A 128 -3.01 1.58 13.99
N ALA A 129 -4.25 2.01 14.22
CA ALA A 129 -5.43 1.49 13.55
C ALA A 129 -6.31 2.61 13.02
N ASP A 130 -7.07 2.33 11.96
CA ASP A 130 -8.13 3.21 11.42
C ASP A 130 -9.38 2.41 11.08
N PHE A 131 -10.46 3.13 10.77
CA PHE A 131 -11.68 2.53 10.26
C PHE A 131 -11.59 2.45 8.72
N TYR A 132 -11.97 1.29 8.19
CA TYR A 132 -12.00 1.00 6.77
C TYR A 132 -13.43 0.80 6.30
N ALA A 133 -13.68 0.67 4.98
CA ALA A 133 -14.98 0.37 4.42
C ALA A 133 -15.64 -0.84 5.07
N GLY A 134 -16.95 -0.84 5.14
CA GLY A 134 -17.72 -1.92 5.73
C GLY A 134 -17.52 -3.27 5.02
N LEU A 135 -17.89 -4.35 5.71
CA LEU A 135 -17.92 -5.68 5.13
C LEU A 135 -19.01 -5.75 4.04
N SER A 136 -18.70 -6.43 2.94
CA SER A 136 -19.69 -6.68 1.88
C SER A 136 -20.91 -7.41 2.44
N GLY A 137 -22.11 -6.90 2.13
CA GLY A 137 -23.37 -7.46 2.60
C GLY A 137 -23.80 -7.04 4.01
N VAL A 138 -23.00 -6.23 4.72
CA VAL A 138 -23.35 -5.68 6.04
C VAL A 138 -23.41 -4.16 5.97
N THR A 139 -24.61 -3.60 6.13
CA THR A 139 -24.84 -2.15 6.10
C THR A 139 -24.56 -1.50 7.47
N GLY A 140 -24.10 -0.24 7.44
CA GLY A 140 -23.92 0.56 8.67
C GLY A 140 -22.69 0.21 9.50
N THR A 141 -21.81 -0.65 9.02
CA THR A 141 -20.59 -1.06 9.74
C THR A 141 -19.32 -0.56 9.06
N ALA A 142 -18.29 -0.29 9.86
CA ALA A 142 -16.92 -0.05 9.39
C ALA A 142 -15.98 -1.00 10.12
N THR A 143 -15.09 -1.64 9.37
CA THR A 143 -14.11 -2.57 9.94
C THR A 143 -12.90 -1.80 10.49
N MET A 144 -12.48 -2.11 11.71
CA MET A 144 -11.23 -1.63 12.25
C MET A 144 -10.07 -2.35 11.56
N ARG A 145 -9.11 -1.59 11.06
CA ARG A 145 -7.95 -2.10 10.32
C ARG A 145 -6.66 -1.76 11.04
N LEU A 146 -5.79 -2.77 11.22
CA LEU A 146 -4.41 -2.55 11.65
C LEU A 146 -3.64 -1.86 10.52
N ARG A 147 -3.10 -0.68 10.80
CA ARG A 147 -2.29 0.09 9.86
C ARG A 147 -0.81 -0.18 10.04
N GLN A 148 -0.33 -0.02 11.26
CA GLN A 148 1.05 -0.22 11.64
C GLN A 148 1.12 -0.97 12.96
N ALA A 149 2.02 -1.93 13.06
CA ALA A 149 2.38 -2.63 14.29
C ALA A 149 3.83 -3.09 14.14
N PHE A 150 4.75 -2.37 14.77
CA PHE A 150 6.17 -2.68 14.66
C PHE A 150 6.93 -2.33 15.92
N LEU A 151 8.03 -3.07 16.11
CA LEU A 151 9.08 -2.84 17.10
C LEU A 151 10.23 -2.09 16.45
N THR A 152 10.91 -1.22 17.20
CA THR A 152 12.16 -0.58 16.79
C THR A 152 13.27 -0.85 17.79
N LEU A 153 14.46 -1.16 17.29
CA LEU A 153 15.70 -1.26 18.05
C LEU A 153 16.68 -0.22 17.49
N GLY A 154 17.29 0.57 18.37
CA GLY A 154 18.18 1.65 17.95
C GLY A 154 19.51 1.65 18.70
N TRP A 155 20.59 1.89 17.95
CA TRP A 155 21.94 2.07 18.47
C TRP A 155 22.48 3.40 18.00
N LYS A 156 22.98 4.22 18.92
CA LYS A 156 23.54 5.54 18.66
C LYS A 156 25.04 5.55 18.94
N ASP A 157 25.69 6.61 18.47
CA ASP A 157 27.10 6.90 18.75
C ASP A 157 28.06 5.74 18.43
N LEU A 158 27.78 5.04 17.31
CA LEU A 158 28.66 4.00 16.81
C LEU A 158 29.88 4.66 16.14
N PRO A 159 31.10 4.32 16.55
CA PRO A 159 32.30 4.98 16.03
C PRO A 159 32.51 4.68 14.54
N MET A 160 32.89 5.70 13.80
CA MET A 160 33.28 5.61 12.38
C MET A 160 34.69 6.16 12.18
N ALA A 161 35.32 5.82 11.06
CA ALA A 161 36.57 6.40 10.66
C ALA A 161 36.51 7.94 10.55
N GLY A 162 37.56 8.64 10.94
CA GLY A 162 37.63 10.10 10.94
C GLY A 162 36.85 10.79 12.06
N GLY A 163 36.62 10.11 13.21
CA GLY A 163 35.98 10.68 14.40
C GLY A 163 34.48 10.99 14.24
N LYS A 164 33.85 10.53 13.19
CA LYS A 164 32.39 10.63 12.97
C LYS A 164 31.65 9.52 13.70
N THR A 165 30.35 9.72 13.90
CA THR A 165 29.47 8.71 14.51
C THR A 165 28.39 8.27 13.54
N ALA A 166 27.95 7.03 13.69
CA ALA A 166 26.79 6.47 13.01
C ALA A 166 25.69 6.13 14.01
N SER A 167 24.47 5.99 13.52
CA SER A 167 23.39 5.33 14.25
C SER A 167 22.71 4.31 13.35
N VAL A 168 22.25 3.22 13.97
CA VAL A 168 21.49 2.17 13.28
C VAL A 168 20.14 2.02 13.94
N ASN A 169 19.09 1.99 13.15
CA ASN A 169 17.73 1.69 13.59
C ASN A 169 17.21 0.46 12.82
N LEU A 170 16.76 -0.53 13.56
CA LEU A 170 16.11 -1.71 13.03
C LEU A 170 14.60 -1.61 13.33
N LYS A 171 13.76 -1.83 12.35
CA LYS A 171 12.31 -1.85 12.45
C LYS A 171 11.81 -3.22 12.01
N MET A 172 10.99 -3.88 12.85
CA MET A 172 10.41 -5.19 12.59
C MET A 172 8.90 -5.15 12.77
N GLY A 173 8.14 -5.53 11.77
CA GLY A 173 6.69 -5.62 11.79
C GLY A 173 6.01 -4.87 10.67
N GLN A 174 4.69 -4.67 10.76
CA GLN A 174 3.90 -4.00 9.74
C GLN A 174 4.11 -2.48 9.81
N ALA A 175 4.67 -1.92 8.76
CA ALA A 175 4.90 -0.48 8.62
C ALA A 175 4.68 -0.03 7.17
N TRP A 176 4.79 1.28 6.90
CA TRP A 176 4.84 1.77 5.54
C TRP A 176 5.99 1.12 4.79
N HIS A 177 5.69 0.64 3.59
CA HIS A 177 6.70 0.20 2.64
C HIS A 177 7.72 1.33 2.42
N PRO A 178 9.04 1.09 2.46
CA PRO A 178 10.04 2.17 2.35
C PRO A 178 9.86 3.03 1.09
N LEU A 179 9.47 2.41 -0.02
CA LEU A 179 9.17 3.09 -1.28
C LEU A 179 7.90 3.99 -1.18
N ALA A 180 6.96 3.66 -0.28
CA ALA A 180 5.73 4.43 -0.03
C ALA A 180 5.85 5.42 1.15
N ALA A 181 7.02 5.57 1.78
CA ALA A 181 7.17 6.38 2.99
C ALA A 181 7.01 7.90 2.74
N ASP A 182 7.27 8.36 1.52
CA ASP A 182 7.16 9.77 1.14
C ASP A 182 5.76 10.03 0.55
N LEU A 183 4.83 10.40 1.42
CA LEU A 183 3.44 10.59 1.06
C LEU A 183 3.19 11.96 0.43
N CYS A 184 2.33 11.99 -0.59
CA CYS A 184 1.79 13.21 -1.16
C CYS A 184 0.65 13.74 -0.29
N PRO A 185 0.64 15.01 0.11
CA PRO A 185 -0.38 15.57 0.99
C PRO A 185 -1.66 15.94 0.23
N VAL A 186 -2.42 14.96 -0.22
CA VAL A 186 -3.74 15.13 -0.87
C VAL A 186 -4.86 14.52 -0.03
N PHE A 187 -6.11 14.99 -0.18
CA PHE A 187 -7.22 14.54 0.65
C PHE A 187 -7.72 13.16 0.25
N THR A 188 -7.90 12.92 -1.02
CA THR A 188 -8.47 11.68 -1.57
C THR A 188 -7.67 10.44 -1.23
N LEU A 189 -6.35 10.55 -1.29
CA LEU A 189 -5.40 9.53 -0.86
C LEU A 189 -4.19 10.27 -0.31
N GLU A 190 -4.00 10.31 0.96
CA GLU A 190 -2.88 10.98 1.64
C GLU A 190 -1.47 10.60 1.13
N SER A 191 -1.42 9.83 0.05
CA SER A 191 -0.20 9.34 -0.60
C SER A 191 -0.04 9.81 -2.04
N GLY A 192 -1.07 10.44 -2.63
CA GLY A 192 -1.09 10.79 -4.04
C GLY A 192 -1.30 9.62 -5.00
N ALA A 193 -1.75 8.46 -4.51
CA ALA A 193 -2.04 7.32 -5.39
C ALA A 193 -3.15 7.69 -6.42
N PRO A 194 -3.07 7.18 -7.65
CA PRO A 194 -2.11 6.19 -8.15
C PRO A 194 -0.77 6.78 -8.63
N PHE A 195 -0.49 8.05 -8.39
CA PHE A 195 0.74 8.74 -8.81
C PHE A 195 1.93 8.49 -7.88
N GLY A 196 1.72 7.83 -6.76
CA GLY A 196 2.75 7.41 -5.81
C GLY A 196 2.44 6.04 -5.21
N PRO A 197 3.46 5.28 -4.80
CA PRO A 197 3.27 4.00 -4.13
C PRO A 197 2.46 4.14 -2.86
N PHE A 198 1.65 3.14 -2.56
CA PHE A 198 0.84 3.07 -1.36
C PHE A 198 0.73 1.62 -0.88
N SER A 199 1.50 1.26 0.14
CA SER A 199 1.45 -0.06 0.76
C SER A 199 1.95 -0.02 2.20
N ARG A 200 1.41 -0.90 3.05
CA ARG A 200 1.89 -1.18 4.41
C ARG A 200 2.04 -2.68 4.54
N THR A 201 3.22 -3.10 4.96
CA THR A 201 3.66 -4.49 4.84
C THR A 201 4.44 -4.90 6.08
N PRO A 202 4.39 -6.17 6.46
CA PRO A 202 5.37 -6.75 7.36
C PRO A 202 6.77 -6.63 6.74
N GLN A 203 7.74 -6.16 7.51
CA GLN A 203 9.10 -5.89 7.02
C GLN A 203 10.14 -5.95 8.14
N LEU A 204 11.36 -6.20 7.72
CA LEU A 204 12.56 -5.97 8.52
C LEU A 204 13.37 -4.88 7.80
N THR A 205 13.38 -3.67 8.35
CA THR A 205 14.02 -2.50 7.75
C THR A 205 15.13 -2.01 8.63
N MET A 206 16.30 -1.79 8.06
CA MET A 206 17.48 -1.20 8.70
C MET A 206 17.75 0.18 8.09
N ASP A 207 17.83 1.19 8.92
CA ASP A 207 18.30 2.53 8.58
C ASP A 207 19.66 2.76 9.24
N ALA A 208 20.71 2.95 8.44
CA ALA A 208 22.05 3.31 8.89
C ALA A 208 22.32 4.79 8.58
N ASN A 209 22.31 5.63 9.62
CA ASN A 209 22.63 7.05 9.48
C ASN A 209 24.15 7.23 9.63
N LEU A 210 24.80 7.70 8.59
CA LEU A 210 26.25 7.89 8.49
C LEU A 210 26.55 9.39 8.60
N GLY A 211 26.85 9.84 9.82
CA GLY A 211 26.92 11.27 10.15
C GLY A 211 25.55 11.95 10.11
N GLU A 212 25.54 13.24 9.81
CA GLU A 212 24.33 14.09 9.90
C GLU A 212 23.49 14.11 8.62
N HIS A 213 24.08 13.78 7.48
CA HIS A 213 23.50 14.07 6.18
C HIS A 213 23.09 12.85 5.36
N PHE A 214 23.65 11.69 5.65
CA PHE A 214 23.49 10.52 4.81
C PHE A 214 22.84 9.35 5.56
N THR A 215 21.83 8.76 4.98
CA THR A 215 21.17 7.54 5.50
C THR A 215 21.11 6.50 4.41
N LEU A 216 21.56 5.29 4.71
CA LEU A 216 21.29 4.10 3.91
C LEU A 216 20.13 3.33 4.52
N THR A 217 19.20 2.89 3.69
CA THR A 217 18.06 2.05 4.09
C THR A 217 18.09 0.75 3.31
N ALA A 218 18.00 -0.38 4.01
CA ALA A 218 17.80 -1.70 3.43
C ALA A 218 16.59 -2.35 4.08
N SER A 219 15.78 -3.09 3.31
CA SER A 219 14.59 -3.76 3.85
C SER A 219 14.36 -5.10 3.17
N ALA A 220 13.93 -6.09 3.98
CA ALA A 220 13.30 -7.32 3.53
C ALA A 220 11.80 -7.22 3.83
N ILE A 221 10.95 -7.42 2.82
CA ILE A 221 9.54 -7.07 2.86
C ILE A 221 8.69 -8.28 2.48
N TRP A 222 7.52 -8.39 3.14
CA TRP A 222 6.50 -9.37 2.82
C TRP A 222 5.25 -8.66 2.30
N GLN A 223 4.63 -9.17 1.24
CA GLN A 223 3.40 -8.58 0.68
C GLN A 223 2.19 -8.86 1.57
N MET A 224 1.38 -7.85 1.86
CA MET A 224 0.18 -7.98 2.68
C MET A 224 -0.99 -7.12 2.19
N GLN A 225 -0.88 -5.78 2.21
CA GLN A 225 -1.99 -4.89 1.86
C GLN A 225 -2.35 -4.95 0.38
N TYR A 226 -1.36 -5.02 -0.47
CA TYR A 226 -1.46 -5.31 -1.89
C TYR A 226 -0.52 -6.45 -2.21
N THR A 227 -0.89 -7.30 -3.16
CA THR A 227 -0.16 -8.50 -3.51
C THR A 227 0.04 -8.57 -5.03
N SER A 228 1.03 -9.32 -5.46
CA SER A 228 1.31 -9.56 -6.87
C SER A 228 0.13 -10.21 -7.58
N ALA A 229 -0.06 -9.85 -8.84
CA ALA A 229 -0.98 -10.53 -9.74
C ALA A 229 -0.42 -11.90 -10.17
N GLY A 230 -1.27 -12.76 -10.69
CA GLY A 230 -0.87 -14.06 -11.23
C GLY A 230 -2.07 -14.85 -11.74
N PRO A 231 -1.86 -16.12 -12.13
CA PRO A 231 -2.90 -16.98 -12.72
C PRO A 231 -4.17 -17.09 -11.87
N ASP A 232 -4.03 -17.13 -10.55
CA ASP A 232 -5.16 -17.24 -9.61
C ASP A 232 -5.62 -15.86 -9.08
N GLY A 233 -5.30 -14.79 -9.79
CA GLY A 233 -5.55 -13.41 -9.39
C GLY A 233 -4.47 -12.86 -8.45
N GLN A 234 -4.82 -11.86 -7.62
CA GLN A 234 -3.86 -11.26 -6.68
C GLN A 234 -3.68 -12.14 -5.43
N SER A 235 -2.43 -12.52 -5.12
CA SER A 235 -2.13 -13.42 -3.99
C SER A 235 -0.71 -13.23 -3.45
N ALA A 236 -0.56 -13.35 -2.13
CA ALA A 236 0.75 -13.47 -1.48
C ALA A 236 1.40 -14.86 -1.67
N ASN A 237 0.71 -15.81 -2.29
CA ASN A 237 1.28 -17.13 -2.56
C ASN A 237 2.47 -17.06 -3.53
N TYR A 238 2.49 -16.09 -4.45
CA TYR A 238 3.57 -15.97 -5.42
C TYR A 238 4.90 -15.61 -4.77
N ILE A 239 4.92 -14.69 -3.80
CA ILE A 239 6.12 -14.41 -3.00
C ILE A 239 6.41 -15.55 -2.00
N LYS A 240 5.37 -16.15 -1.41
CA LYS A 240 5.50 -17.27 -0.46
C LYS A 240 6.23 -18.45 -1.09
N TYR A 241 5.80 -18.90 -2.25
CA TYR A 241 6.42 -20.02 -2.94
C TYR A 241 7.71 -19.63 -3.68
N GLY A 242 7.93 -18.33 -3.89
CA GLY A 242 9.19 -17.78 -4.34
C GLY A 242 10.32 -17.92 -3.32
N CYS A 243 10.00 -18.06 -2.02
CA CYS A 243 10.93 -18.18 -0.90
C CYS A 243 11.98 -17.05 -0.83
N THR A 244 11.68 -15.91 -1.43
CA THR A 244 12.56 -14.74 -1.50
C THR A 244 11.77 -13.52 -1.05
N PRO A 245 12.14 -12.83 0.04
CA PRO A 245 11.48 -11.59 0.39
C PRO A 245 11.72 -10.53 -0.70
N GLU A 246 10.78 -9.63 -0.85
CA GLU A 246 10.98 -8.42 -1.62
C GLU A 246 12.08 -7.58 -0.96
N GLY A 247 13.00 -7.07 -1.76
CA GLY A 247 14.18 -6.34 -1.30
C GLY A 247 14.08 -4.87 -1.64
N TYR A 248 14.38 -4.00 -0.68
CA TYR A 248 14.51 -2.56 -0.91
C TYR A 248 15.89 -2.08 -0.51
N LEU A 249 16.49 -1.24 -1.36
CA LEU A 249 17.72 -0.53 -1.07
C LEU A 249 17.57 0.93 -1.46
N GLY A 250 17.90 1.85 -0.53
CA GLY A 250 17.78 3.28 -0.79
C GLY A 250 18.79 4.12 -0.03
N ALA A 251 19.05 5.31 -0.55
CA ALA A 251 19.91 6.32 0.05
C ALA A 251 19.16 7.63 0.21
N THR A 252 19.34 8.31 1.34
CA THR A 252 18.78 9.63 1.63
C THR A 252 19.90 10.61 1.94
N LEU A 253 19.85 11.78 1.30
CA LEU A 253 20.71 12.93 1.56
C LEU A 253 19.90 14.09 2.13
N LYS A 254 20.40 14.77 3.17
CA LYS A 254 19.79 15.94 3.78
C LYS A 254 20.78 17.07 3.91
N PHE A 255 20.47 18.24 3.34
CA PHE A 255 21.29 19.45 3.42
C PHE A 255 20.39 20.67 3.64
N GLY A 256 20.39 21.18 4.86
CA GLY A 256 19.59 22.35 5.23
C GLY A 256 18.10 22.14 4.92
N ALA A 257 17.57 22.90 3.96
CA ALA A 257 16.17 22.83 3.53
C ALA A 257 15.87 21.69 2.55
N TRP A 258 16.90 21.06 1.98
CA TRP A 258 16.80 20.02 0.97
C TRP A 258 16.86 18.61 1.53
N MET A 259 16.07 17.72 1.01
CA MET A 259 16.22 16.26 1.15
C MET A 259 16.01 15.62 -0.22
N ALA A 260 16.92 14.71 -0.56
CA ALA A 260 16.77 13.84 -1.72
C ALA A 260 16.86 12.37 -1.27
N ARG A 261 16.04 11.52 -1.87
CA ARG A 261 16.06 10.07 -1.67
C ARG A 261 15.98 9.37 -3.02
N ALA A 262 16.83 8.38 -3.21
CA ALA A 262 16.75 7.49 -4.37
C ALA A 262 16.90 6.04 -3.88
N GLY A 263 16.33 5.11 -4.63
CA GLY A 263 16.43 3.70 -4.28
C GLY A 263 15.79 2.82 -5.34
N VAL A 264 15.86 1.53 -5.07
CA VAL A 264 15.28 0.49 -5.92
C VAL A 264 14.58 -0.54 -5.06
N ASP A 265 13.44 -0.98 -5.53
CA ASP A 265 12.71 -2.13 -5.03
C ASP A 265 12.91 -3.31 -5.98
N ILE A 266 13.17 -4.50 -5.43
CA ILE A 266 13.45 -5.72 -6.18
C ILE A 266 12.51 -6.81 -5.68
N LEU A 267 11.67 -7.30 -6.56
CA LEU A 267 10.71 -8.37 -6.28
C LEU A 267 11.04 -9.60 -7.11
N SER A 268 11.03 -10.79 -6.48
CA SER A 268 11.18 -12.08 -7.17
C SER A 268 10.09 -13.03 -6.71
N ILE A 269 9.18 -13.38 -7.61
CA ILE A 269 8.01 -14.21 -7.33
C ILE A 269 7.97 -15.47 -8.20
N LYS A 270 7.19 -16.44 -7.76
CA LYS A 270 6.92 -17.68 -8.49
C LYS A 270 5.45 -17.69 -8.94
N PRO A 271 5.16 -17.40 -10.23
CA PRO A 271 3.79 -17.36 -10.75
C PRO A 271 3.05 -18.68 -10.63
N ARG A 272 3.73 -19.80 -10.89
CA ARG A 272 3.17 -21.16 -10.79
C ARG A 272 4.15 -22.08 -10.08
N THR A 273 3.62 -23.10 -9.41
CA THR A 273 4.39 -24.17 -8.78
C THR A 273 4.23 -25.50 -9.50
N THR A 274 3.22 -25.59 -10.36
CA THR A 274 2.91 -26.77 -11.18
C THR A 274 2.53 -26.34 -12.59
N GLY A 275 2.83 -27.21 -13.55
CA GLY A 275 2.48 -27.05 -14.97
C GLY A 275 2.07 -28.39 -15.55
N THR A 276 1.56 -28.38 -16.76
CA THR A 276 1.18 -29.57 -17.51
C THR A 276 2.33 -29.95 -18.43
N ILE A 277 2.77 -31.21 -18.37
CA ILE A 277 3.78 -31.78 -19.26
C ILE A 277 3.20 -32.90 -20.11
N LYS A 278 3.72 -33.03 -21.33
CA LYS A 278 3.41 -34.14 -22.24
C LYS A 278 4.59 -35.11 -22.30
N TYR A 279 4.34 -36.39 -22.19
CA TYR A 279 5.35 -37.41 -22.25
C TYR A 279 4.83 -38.63 -23.01
N LYS A 280 5.72 -39.50 -23.47
CA LYS A 280 5.35 -40.82 -24.01
C LYS A 280 5.49 -41.86 -22.92
N ASP A 281 4.46 -42.69 -22.76
CA ASP A 281 4.53 -43.85 -21.88
C ASP A 281 5.34 -45.00 -22.50
N GLU A 282 5.47 -46.10 -21.78
CA GLU A 282 6.23 -47.28 -22.19
C GLU A 282 5.70 -47.91 -23.51
N THR A 283 4.47 -47.63 -23.88
CA THR A 283 3.83 -48.09 -25.13
C THR A 283 4.03 -47.11 -26.29
N GLY A 284 4.67 -45.96 -26.06
CA GLY A 284 4.85 -44.88 -27.02
C GLY A 284 3.64 -43.96 -27.17
N ALA A 285 2.58 -44.12 -26.37
CA ALA A 285 1.40 -43.28 -26.41
C ALA A 285 1.66 -41.94 -25.69
N GLU A 286 1.19 -40.82 -26.28
CA GLU A 286 1.28 -39.50 -25.66
C GLU A 286 0.33 -39.42 -24.48
N LYS A 287 0.85 -39.01 -23.32
CA LYS A 287 0.11 -38.72 -22.08
C LYS A 287 0.45 -37.37 -21.52
N THR A 288 -0.46 -36.88 -20.70
CA THR A 288 -0.33 -35.60 -20.03
C THR A 288 -0.36 -35.81 -18.52
N THR A 289 0.53 -35.15 -17.79
CA THR A 289 0.52 -35.17 -16.33
C THR A 289 0.87 -33.78 -15.76
N THR A 290 0.56 -33.57 -14.48
CA THR A 290 0.97 -32.40 -13.76
C THR A 290 2.37 -32.61 -13.19
N ALA A 291 3.29 -31.67 -13.46
CA ALA A 291 4.65 -31.68 -12.95
C ALA A 291 4.94 -30.39 -12.14
N LYS A 292 5.97 -30.45 -11.30
CA LYS A 292 6.49 -29.24 -10.65
C LYS A 292 7.23 -28.39 -11.68
N VAL A 293 6.97 -27.09 -11.66
CA VAL A 293 7.69 -26.11 -12.50
C VAL A 293 8.45 -25.11 -11.64
N SER A 294 9.45 -24.48 -12.22
CA SER A 294 10.30 -23.48 -11.54
C SER A 294 10.15 -22.09 -12.14
N ASP A 295 8.96 -21.77 -12.60
CA ASP A 295 8.62 -20.44 -13.12
C ASP A 295 9.04 -19.34 -12.15
N ARG A 296 9.69 -18.31 -12.64
CA ARG A 296 10.10 -17.16 -11.84
C ARG A 296 10.10 -15.89 -12.67
N ILE A 297 9.68 -14.80 -12.03
CA ILE A 297 9.86 -13.46 -12.57
C ILE A 297 10.54 -12.59 -11.50
N THR A 298 11.55 -11.82 -11.93
CA THR A 298 12.25 -10.85 -11.07
C THR A 298 12.15 -9.47 -11.69
N THR A 299 11.75 -8.48 -10.87
CA THR A 299 11.51 -7.11 -11.31
C THR A 299 12.28 -6.13 -10.46
N ALA A 300 12.57 -4.94 -11.02
CA ALA A 300 13.24 -3.86 -10.30
C ALA A 300 12.55 -2.54 -10.59
N SER A 301 12.20 -1.79 -9.54
CA SER A 301 11.48 -0.52 -9.61
C SER A 301 12.30 0.60 -8.97
N PRO A 302 13.10 1.35 -9.74
CA PRO A 302 13.84 2.51 -9.26
C PRO A 302 12.91 3.71 -9.04
N PHE A 303 13.26 4.56 -8.06
CA PHE A 303 12.55 5.79 -7.77
C PHE A 303 13.49 6.91 -7.32
N VAL A 304 13.00 8.14 -7.43
CA VAL A 304 13.62 9.35 -6.87
C VAL A 304 12.53 10.18 -6.18
N TYR A 305 12.87 10.70 -5.00
CA TYR A 305 12.09 11.67 -4.26
C TYR A 305 12.94 12.87 -3.89
N MET A 306 12.38 14.06 -4.00
CA MET A 306 13.03 15.32 -3.61
C MET A 306 12.05 16.19 -2.83
N GLN A 307 12.55 16.86 -1.81
CA GLN A 307 11.82 17.92 -1.13
C GLN A 307 12.69 19.12 -0.82
N TYR A 308 12.06 20.29 -0.83
CA TYR A 308 12.59 21.54 -0.30
C TYR A 308 11.60 22.13 0.68
N VAL A 309 11.99 22.30 1.94
CA VAL A 309 11.13 22.86 3.00
C VAL A 309 11.88 24.00 3.70
N LYS A 310 11.41 25.24 3.50
CA LYS A 310 12.00 26.43 4.14
C LYS A 310 10.89 27.39 4.60
N GLY A 311 10.83 27.62 5.88
CA GLY A 311 9.84 28.54 6.49
C GLY A 311 8.41 28.07 6.28
N LYS A 312 7.68 28.74 5.39
CA LYS A 312 6.28 28.43 5.04
C LYS A 312 6.15 27.66 3.72
N LEU A 313 7.22 27.57 2.93
CA LEU A 313 7.23 26.93 1.62
C LEU A 313 7.63 25.47 1.74
N ALA A 314 6.85 24.57 1.13
CA ALA A 314 7.22 23.19 0.92
C ALA A 314 6.98 22.80 -0.55
N LEU A 315 8.05 22.31 -1.19
CA LEU A 315 8.03 21.71 -2.52
C LEU A 315 8.38 20.25 -2.35
N LYS A 316 7.62 19.35 -2.98
CA LYS A 316 7.89 17.90 -2.95
C LYS A 316 7.61 17.30 -4.31
N ALA A 317 8.46 16.36 -4.73
CA ALA A 317 8.28 15.63 -5.97
C ALA A 317 8.75 14.19 -5.80
N LYS A 318 8.09 13.27 -6.48
CA LYS A 318 8.46 11.86 -6.55
C LYS A 318 8.17 11.32 -7.93
N THR A 319 9.09 10.51 -8.43
CA THR A 319 8.89 9.71 -9.64
C THR A 319 9.33 8.28 -9.38
N ILE A 320 8.61 7.34 -9.95
CA ILE A 320 8.94 5.92 -9.95
C ILE A 320 8.78 5.36 -11.36
N TYR A 321 9.75 4.55 -11.77
CA TYR A 321 9.61 3.66 -12.92
C TYR A 321 9.27 2.27 -12.37
N ALA A 322 7.98 1.96 -12.35
CA ALA A 322 7.47 0.75 -11.75
C ALA A 322 7.52 -0.42 -12.72
N SER A 323 8.03 -1.55 -12.25
CA SER A 323 8.07 -2.83 -12.95
C SER A 323 7.21 -3.81 -12.16
N ALA A 324 6.07 -4.25 -12.72
CA ALA A 324 5.06 -5.06 -12.00
C ALA A 324 4.65 -4.44 -10.66
N GLY A 325 4.22 -3.15 -10.69
CA GLY A 325 4.03 -2.32 -9.48
C GLY A 325 2.72 -2.52 -8.72
N GLU A 326 1.94 -3.56 -8.98
CA GLU A 326 0.63 -3.80 -8.37
C GLU A 326 0.70 -4.02 -6.86
N HIS A 327 1.80 -4.55 -6.35
CA HIS A 327 2.01 -4.85 -4.92
C HIS A 327 2.26 -3.60 -4.06
N TYR A 328 2.41 -2.43 -4.67
CA TYR A 328 2.37 -1.12 -4.00
C TYR A 328 1.37 -0.14 -4.62
N ASN A 329 0.27 -0.71 -5.18
CA ASN A 329 -0.89 0.05 -5.66
C ASN A 329 -0.61 1.00 -6.84
N ILE A 330 0.36 0.70 -7.64
CA ILE A 330 0.56 1.27 -8.99
C ILE A 330 0.06 0.23 -9.99
N GLN A 331 -0.35 0.67 -11.18
CA GLN A 331 -0.68 -0.28 -12.24
C GLN A 331 0.48 -1.22 -12.48
N GLY A 332 0.20 -2.49 -12.63
CA GLY A 332 1.23 -3.47 -12.89
C GLY A 332 0.70 -4.88 -13.04
N GLY A 333 1.64 -5.72 -13.38
CA GLY A 333 1.48 -7.12 -13.62
C GLY A 333 2.58 -7.63 -14.54
N TYR A 334 2.34 -8.76 -15.16
CA TYR A 334 3.28 -9.39 -16.09
C TYR A 334 2.53 -10.31 -17.04
N GLY A 335 3.15 -10.65 -18.16
CA GLY A 335 2.61 -11.57 -19.14
C GLY A 335 3.58 -12.68 -19.50
N ILE A 336 3.05 -13.73 -20.10
CA ILE A 336 3.79 -14.90 -20.58
C ILE A 336 4.46 -14.52 -21.91
N THR A 337 5.77 -14.78 -22.03
CA THR A 337 6.53 -14.58 -23.27
C THR A 337 6.73 -15.90 -24.02
N LYS A 338 6.89 -17.01 -23.28
CA LYS A 338 7.03 -18.35 -23.87
C LYS A 338 6.36 -19.40 -23.01
N LYS A 339 5.86 -20.45 -23.66
CA LYS A 339 5.29 -21.66 -23.04
C LYS A 339 6.03 -22.87 -23.55
N PHE A 340 6.51 -23.69 -22.63
CA PHE A 340 7.22 -24.93 -22.90
C PHE A 340 6.29 -26.11 -22.61
N GLU A 341 5.33 -26.34 -23.53
CA GLU A 341 4.27 -27.36 -23.39
C GLU A 341 4.37 -28.48 -24.44
N GLY A 342 5.48 -28.55 -25.17
CA GLY A 342 5.75 -29.56 -26.16
C GLY A 342 5.98 -30.93 -25.54
N LEU A 343 6.04 -31.94 -26.40
CA LEU A 343 6.37 -33.31 -25.98
C LEU A 343 7.83 -33.36 -25.47
N GLY A 344 8.00 -33.75 -24.21
CA GLY A 344 9.31 -33.82 -23.55
C GLY A 344 9.81 -32.50 -22.98
N GLU A 345 9.03 -31.42 -23.07
CA GLU A 345 9.30 -30.18 -22.39
C GLU A 345 8.85 -30.22 -20.92
N ASP A 346 9.40 -29.35 -20.08
CA ASP A 346 9.20 -29.40 -18.62
C ASP A 346 7.99 -28.59 -18.13
N GLY A 347 7.22 -27.99 -19.03
CA GLY A 347 5.98 -27.27 -18.70
C GLY A 347 6.18 -25.89 -18.06
N HIS A 348 7.40 -25.34 -17.99
CA HIS A 348 7.64 -23.99 -17.46
C HIS A 348 7.21 -22.91 -18.45
N TYR A 349 7.06 -21.68 -17.93
CA TYR A 349 6.80 -20.47 -18.72
C TYR A 349 7.84 -19.39 -18.42
N GLU A 350 8.16 -18.59 -19.43
CA GLU A 350 8.92 -17.34 -19.27
C GLU A 350 7.96 -16.16 -19.23
N TYR A 351 8.37 -15.08 -18.55
CA TYR A 351 7.50 -13.93 -18.30
C TYR A 351 8.23 -12.61 -18.49
N ALA A 352 7.49 -11.59 -18.92
CA ALA A 352 7.93 -10.21 -18.97
C ALA A 352 7.06 -9.31 -18.08
N PRO A 353 7.64 -8.43 -17.24
CA PRO A 353 6.90 -7.49 -16.43
C PRO A 353 6.32 -6.36 -17.27
N THR A 354 5.21 -5.76 -16.81
CA THR A 354 4.75 -4.47 -17.31
C THR A 354 5.57 -3.33 -16.71
N HIS A 355 5.74 -2.27 -17.47
CA HIS A 355 6.39 -1.05 -17.02
C HIS A 355 5.44 0.14 -17.03
N SER A 356 5.58 0.99 -16.03
CA SER A 356 4.87 2.27 -15.98
C SER A 356 5.73 3.34 -15.33
N SER A 357 5.51 4.61 -15.68
CA SER A 357 6.02 5.73 -14.91
C SER A 357 4.90 6.39 -14.13
N SER A 358 5.19 6.73 -12.89
CA SER A 358 4.25 7.41 -12.00
C SER A 358 4.97 8.55 -11.29
N THR A 359 4.45 9.77 -11.43
CA THR A 359 5.11 10.99 -10.96
C THR A 359 4.10 11.91 -10.31
N TRP A 360 4.48 12.55 -9.22
CA TRP A 360 3.72 13.64 -8.64
C TRP A 360 4.64 14.77 -8.16
N PHE A 361 4.09 15.98 -8.17
CA PHE A 361 4.69 17.19 -7.63
C PHE A 361 3.67 17.92 -6.76
N THR A 362 4.13 18.50 -5.64
CA THR A 362 3.31 19.36 -4.79
C THR A 362 4.06 20.61 -4.42
N VAL A 363 3.31 21.73 -4.36
CA VAL A 363 3.74 22.97 -3.75
C VAL A 363 2.71 23.36 -2.69
N SER A 364 3.16 23.72 -1.50
CA SER A 364 2.30 24.28 -0.46
C SER A 364 2.98 25.46 0.22
N TYR A 365 2.17 26.43 0.68
CA TYR A 365 2.67 27.63 1.33
C TYR A 365 1.77 28.03 2.49
N GLY A 366 2.36 28.28 3.66
CA GLY A 366 1.64 28.73 4.84
C GLY A 366 1.54 27.70 5.95
N LYS A 367 0.94 28.11 7.08
CA LYS A 367 0.70 27.26 8.26
C LYS A 367 -0.77 27.27 8.67
N LYS A 368 -1.33 28.47 8.97
CA LYS A 368 -2.74 28.62 9.34
C LYS A 368 -3.63 28.49 8.10
N TRP A 369 -3.32 29.25 7.08
CA TRP A 369 -3.90 29.15 5.74
C TRP A 369 -2.82 28.53 4.85
N ALA A 370 -3.06 27.35 4.36
CA ALA A 370 -2.10 26.57 3.60
C ALA A 370 -2.67 26.18 2.22
N PRO A 371 -2.63 27.10 1.23
CA PRO A 371 -2.89 26.76 -0.16
C PRO A 371 -1.87 25.73 -0.64
N MET A 372 -2.34 24.79 -1.46
CA MET A 372 -1.55 23.71 -2.02
C MET A 372 -1.99 23.44 -3.45
N LEU A 373 -1.05 23.05 -4.28
CA LEU A 373 -1.31 22.48 -5.60
C LEU A 373 -0.58 21.14 -5.72
N MET A 374 -1.29 20.14 -6.16
CA MET A 374 -0.71 18.85 -6.57
C MET A 374 -0.94 18.67 -8.07
N VAL A 375 0.09 18.15 -8.76
CA VAL A 375 0.02 17.66 -10.13
C VAL A 375 0.55 16.25 -10.16
N GLY A 376 -0.19 15.33 -10.77
CA GLY A 376 0.20 13.93 -10.96
C GLY A 376 0.13 13.53 -12.42
N TYR A 377 1.05 12.66 -12.84
CA TYR A 377 1.06 12.06 -14.18
C TYR A 377 1.47 10.59 -14.08
N TYR A 378 0.78 9.77 -14.85
CA TYR A 378 1.01 8.34 -14.97
C TYR A 378 1.01 7.93 -16.46
N LYS A 379 1.93 7.04 -16.86
CA LYS A 379 2.00 6.47 -18.20
C LYS A 379 2.26 4.97 -18.15
N ASN A 380 1.47 4.21 -18.88
CA ASN A 380 1.65 2.78 -19.15
C ASN A 380 2.53 2.58 -20.38
N PHE A 381 3.56 1.75 -20.28
CA PHE A 381 4.47 1.41 -21.39
C PHE A 381 4.25 -0.02 -21.92
N GLY A 382 3.34 -0.80 -21.28
CA GLY A 382 3.16 -2.22 -21.58
C GLY A 382 4.27 -3.09 -21.01
N THR A 383 4.42 -4.29 -21.55
CA THR A 383 5.45 -5.25 -21.12
C THR A 383 6.83 -4.90 -21.70
N SER A 384 7.91 -5.34 -21.05
CA SER A 384 9.30 -5.12 -21.51
C SER A 384 9.61 -5.82 -22.80
N GLU A 385 8.92 -6.93 -23.08
CA GLU A 385 9.09 -7.77 -24.28
C GLU A 385 7.72 -8.11 -24.85
N ASP A 386 7.69 -8.56 -26.10
CA ASP A 386 6.48 -9.05 -26.74
C ASP A 386 6.03 -10.36 -26.08
N LEU A 387 4.75 -10.45 -25.81
CA LEU A 387 4.15 -11.60 -25.12
C LEU A 387 3.88 -12.76 -26.09
N TYR A 388 3.59 -13.91 -25.54
CA TYR A 388 3.31 -15.14 -26.26
C TYR A 388 2.19 -14.95 -27.29
N ASN A 389 2.54 -15.18 -28.55
CA ASN A 389 1.66 -15.03 -29.69
C ASN A 389 1.92 -16.13 -30.72
N PRO A 390 1.28 -17.30 -30.56
CA PRO A 390 1.48 -18.43 -31.45
C PRO A 390 0.96 -18.18 -32.88
N GLY A 391 0.06 -17.24 -33.07
CA GLY A 391 -0.45 -16.82 -34.38
C GLY A 391 0.47 -15.90 -35.14
N ASN A 392 1.48 -15.32 -34.48
CA ASN A 392 2.40 -14.32 -35.03
C ASN A 392 1.71 -13.12 -35.71
N ASP A 393 0.52 -12.79 -35.22
CA ASP A 393 -0.35 -11.70 -35.72
C ASP A 393 -0.23 -10.41 -34.88
N GLY A 394 0.69 -10.39 -33.90
CA GLY A 394 0.90 -9.26 -32.98
C GLY A 394 -0.19 -9.12 -31.92
N LYS A 395 -1.07 -10.13 -31.77
CA LYS A 395 -2.19 -10.11 -30.81
C LYS A 395 -1.95 -11.07 -29.66
N VAL A 396 -2.13 -10.60 -28.45
CA VAL A 396 -1.96 -11.36 -27.21
C VAL A 396 -3.30 -11.61 -26.56
N LEU A 397 -3.55 -12.85 -26.20
CA LEU A 397 -4.77 -13.24 -25.53
C LEU A 397 -4.78 -12.69 -24.07
N GLU A 398 -5.92 -12.17 -23.65
CA GLU A 398 -6.11 -11.60 -22.32
C GLU A 398 -5.74 -12.57 -21.18
N SER A 399 -5.89 -13.89 -21.37
CA SER A 399 -5.52 -14.91 -20.38
C SER A 399 -4.01 -15.10 -20.20
N ASP A 400 -3.20 -14.58 -21.12
CA ASP A 400 -1.74 -14.75 -21.11
C ASP A 400 -0.99 -13.61 -20.41
N PHE A 401 -1.74 -12.71 -19.78
CA PHE A 401 -1.15 -11.69 -18.90
C PHE A 401 -2.01 -11.39 -17.66
N TYR A 402 -1.34 -11.10 -16.58
CA TYR A 402 -1.90 -10.96 -15.24
C TYR A 402 -1.75 -9.54 -14.76
N PHE A 403 -2.89 -8.87 -14.48
CA PHE A 403 -2.93 -7.49 -14.01
C PHE A 403 -3.60 -7.36 -12.65
N SER A 404 -3.32 -6.28 -11.96
CA SER A 404 -4.03 -5.91 -10.76
C SER A 404 -5.54 -5.73 -11.01
N LYS A 405 -6.36 -6.00 -9.99
CA LYS A 405 -7.83 -5.88 -10.07
C LYS A 405 -8.36 -4.46 -10.30
N ASN A 406 -7.52 -3.43 -10.14
CA ASN A 406 -7.94 -2.03 -10.12
C ASN A 406 -8.29 -1.45 -11.49
N SER A 407 -8.68 -2.27 -12.47
CA SER A 407 -9.18 -1.85 -13.80
C SER A 407 -8.23 -0.91 -14.57
N PHE A 408 -6.94 -0.96 -14.25
CA PHE A 408 -5.94 -0.17 -14.98
C PHE A 408 -5.54 -0.79 -16.33
N LYS A 409 -6.06 -1.96 -16.65
CA LYS A 409 -5.64 -2.78 -17.78
C LYS A 409 -5.69 -2.05 -19.11
N ASN A 410 -6.76 -1.25 -19.35
CA ASN A 410 -6.95 -0.49 -20.58
C ASN A 410 -6.44 0.95 -20.47
N LEU A 411 -5.89 1.34 -19.31
CA LEU A 411 -5.39 2.69 -19.09
C LEU A 411 -4.06 2.88 -19.80
N ASN A 412 -4.00 3.90 -20.67
CA ASN A 412 -2.79 4.31 -21.36
C ASN A 412 -2.04 5.37 -20.55
N GLN A 413 -2.73 6.43 -20.12
CA GLN A 413 -2.15 7.49 -19.29
C GLN A 413 -3.21 8.19 -18.45
N LEU A 414 -2.76 8.84 -17.38
CA LEU A 414 -3.62 9.53 -16.43
C LEU A 414 -2.90 10.80 -15.95
N TYR A 415 -3.64 11.90 -15.83
CA TYR A 415 -3.17 13.08 -15.12
C TYR A 415 -4.19 13.56 -14.09
N ARG A 416 -3.70 14.32 -13.10
CA ARG A 416 -4.52 15.01 -12.11
C ARG A 416 -3.92 16.35 -11.76
N ILE A 417 -4.79 17.35 -11.62
CA ILE A 417 -4.46 18.68 -11.10
C ILE A 417 -5.39 18.91 -9.90
N CYS A 418 -4.82 19.16 -8.74
CA CYS A 418 -5.56 19.27 -7.48
C CYS A 418 -5.12 20.50 -6.69
N PRO A 419 -5.72 21.69 -6.94
CA PRO A 419 -5.60 22.82 -6.02
C PRO A 419 -6.41 22.55 -4.75
N ALA A 420 -5.83 22.91 -3.59
CA ALA A 420 -6.46 22.72 -2.29
C ALA A 420 -6.13 23.88 -1.35
N LEU A 421 -6.99 24.08 -0.35
CA LEU A 421 -6.77 25.01 0.74
C LEU A 421 -7.05 24.31 2.07
N ILE A 422 -6.08 24.34 2.98
CA ILE A 422 -6.22 23.83 4.34
C ILE A 422 -6.16 24.99 5.31
N CYS A 423 -7.14 25.05 6.21
CA CYS A 423 -7.22 26.03 7.29
C CYS A 423 -7.02 25.30 8.63
N ASN A 424 -5.94 25.64 9.35
CA ASN A 424 -5.58 25.02 10.62
C ASN A 424 -5.88 25.96 11.79
N PHE A 425 -6.73 25.51 12.72
CA PHE A 425 -7.16 26.19 13.93
C PHE A 425 -6.74 25.35 15.16
N GLY A 426 -5.43 25.30 15.42
CA GLY A 426 -4.88 24.43 16.45
C GLY A 426 -5.09 22.95 16.12
N LYS A 427 -5.90 22.25 16.90
CA LYS A 427 -6.23 20.84 16.71
C LYS A 427 -7.31 20.59 15.65
N LEU A 428 -8.02 21.63 15.19
CA LEU A 428 -9.03 21.54 14.14
C LEU A 428 -8.43 21.95 12.80
N SER A 429 -8.61 21.14 11.77
CA SER A 429 -8.29 21.47 10.38
C SER A 429 -9.54 21.35 9.51
N ILE A 430 -9.76 22.33 8.65
CA ILE A 430 -10.81 22.33 7.63
C ILE A 430 -10.10 22.47 6.30
N GLY A 431 -10.44 21.63 5.35
CA GLY A 431 -9.82 21.65 4.02
C GLY A 431 -10.85 21.54 2.91
N LEU A 432 -10.54 22.18 1.81
CA LEU A 432 -11.28 22.09 0.55
C LEU A 432 -10.29 21.75 -0.54
N ASP A 433 -10.58 20.76 -1.39
CA ASP A 433 -9.86 20.52 -2.61
C ASP A 433 -10.78 20.37 -3.82
N TYR A 434 -10.20 20.61 -4.98
CA TYR A 434 -10.81 20.35 -6.27
C TYR A 434 -9.84 19.50 -7.07
N GLU A 435 -10.31 18.35 -7.58
CA GLU A 435 -9.52 17.46 -8.41
C GLU A 435 -10.06 17.43 -9.83
N PHE A 436 -9.24 17.81 -10.78
CA PHE A 436 -9.48 17.56 -12.19
C PHE A 436 -8.61 16.41 -12.65
N SER A 437 -9.23 15.31 -13.07
CA SER A 437 -8.54 14.10 -13.53
C SER A 437 -8.94 13.78 -14.96
N GLY A 438 -7.96 13.50 -15.80
CA GLY A 438 -8.15 12.97 -17.16
C GLY A 438 -7.45 11.63 -17.31
N ALA A 439 -8.19 10.60 -17.72
CA ALA A 439 -7.68 9.28 -18.03
C ALA A 439 -7.89 8.96 -19.50
N GLN A 440 -6.83 8.49 -20.16
CA GLN A 440 -6.91 7.99 -21.53
C GLN A 440 -6.97 6.48 -21.51
N PHE A 441 -8.04 5.94 -22.08
CA PHE A 441 -8.22 4.51 -22.24
C PHE A 441 -8.09 4.10 -23.69
N GLY A 442 -7.68 2.85 -23.93
CA GLY A 442 -7.80 2.18 -25.20
C GLY A 442 -8.84 1.07 -25.10
N THR A 443 -9.31 0.61 -26.23
CA THR A 443 -10.24 -0.52 -26.34
C THR A 443 -9.45 -1.76 -26.77
N PRO A 444 -9.54 -2.89 -26.05
CA PRO A 444 -8.99 -4.14 -26.54
C PRO A 444 -9.84 -4.69 -27.67
N GLU A 445 -9.23 -5.43 -28.59
CA GLU A 445 -9.94 -6.09 -29.66
C GLU A 445 -10.73 -7.30 -29.14
N LYS A 446 -12.01 -7.37 -29.47
CA LYS A 446 -12.87 -8.51 -29.09
C LYS A 446 -13.27 -9.30 -30.32
N ASP A 447 -12.85 -10.55 -30.40
CA ASP A 447 -13.32 -11.47 -31.44
C ASP A 447 -14.81 -11.82 -31.19
N LYS A 448 -15.65 -11.45 -32.12
CA LYS A 448 -17.12 -11.64 -32.05
C LYS A 448 -17.52 -13.13 -32.12
N THR A 449 -16.69 -13.96 -32.72
CA THR A 449 -16.98 -15.40 -32.92
C THR A 449 -16.61 -16.20 -31.70
N THR A 450 -15.43 -15.98 -31.14
CA THR A 450 -14.89 -16.74 -30.00
C THR A 450 -15.15 -16.07 -28.66
N GLY A 451 -15.53 -14.78 -28.66
CA GLY A 451 -15.68 -13.96 -27.46
C GLY A 451 -14.39 -13.62 -26.76
N LYS A 452 -13.24 -14.05 -27.32
CA LYS A 452 -11.91 -13.78 -26.73
C LYS A 452 -11.53 -12.32 -26.87
N THR A 453 -10.76 -11.82 -25.91
CA THR A 453 -10.24 -10.45 -25.88
C THR A 453 -8.75 -10.47 -26.14
N TYR A 454 -8.31 -9.57 -27.01
CA TYR A 454 -6.91 -9.46 -27.44
C TYR A 454 -6.38 -8.05 -27.21
N TYR A 455 -5.10 -7.98 -26.95
CA TYR A 455 -4.30 -6.77 -26.79
C TYR A 455 -3.15 -6.79 -27.78
N ASN A 456 -2.44 -5.69 -27.94
CA ASN A 456 -1.24 -5.70 -28.78
C ASN A 456 -0.13 -6.58 -28.15
N ALA A 457 0.96 -6.80 -28.90
CA ALA A 457 2.08 -7.65 -28.48
C ALA A 457 2.65 -7.30 -27.07
N ARG A 458 2.46 -6.06 -26.61
CA ARG A 458 2.94 -5.58 -25.28
C ARG A 458 1.83 -5.37 -24.26
N ALA A 459 0.72 -6.08 -24.40
CA ALA A 459 -0.43 -6.00 -23.51
C ALA A 459 -1.03 -4.60 -23.34
N LEU A 460 -0.97 -3.75 -24.36
CA LEU A 460 -1.65 -2.45 -24.41
C LEU A 460 -2.93 -2.53 -25.23
N ALA A 461 -3.99 -1.90 -24.74
CA ALA A 461 -5.17 -1.60 -25.51
C ALA A 461 -4.87 -0.35 -26.36
N THR A 462 -4.78 -0.51 -27.68
CA THR A 462 -4.35 0.57 -28.60
C THR A 462 -5.44 1.07 -29.52
N GLU A 463 -6.54 0.33 -29.66
CA GLU A 463 -7.66 0.76 -30.50
C GLU A 463 -8.47 1.83 -29.77
N ASP A 464 -9.08 2.72 -30.55
CA ASP A 464 -10.02 3.74 -30.09
C ASP A 464 -9.56 4.48 -28.81
N LEU A 465 -8.34 5.02 -28.86
CA LEU A 465 -7.79 5.82 -27.77
C LEU A 465 -8.65 7.05 -27.50
N HIS A 466 -9.20 7.14 -26.30
CA HIS A 466 -10.10 8.23 -25.94
C HIS A 466 -9.88 8.72 -24.51
N TRP A 467 -10.19 9.99 -24.26
CA TRP A 467 -10.10 10.61 -22.95
C TRP A 467 -11.45 10.60 -22.24
N VAL A 468 -11.41 10.32 -20.95
CA VAL A 468 -12.50 10.58 -20.02
C VAL A 468 -12.02 11.52 -18.92
N HIS A 469 -12.89 12.44 -18.51
CA HIS A 469 -12.56 13.45 -17.50
C HIS A 469 -13.51 13.37 -16.33
N SER A 470 -13.02 13.71 -15.15
CA SER A 470 -13.83 13.82 -13.94
C SER A 470 -13.41 15.05 -13.13
N HIS A 471 -14.43 15.66 -12.50
CA HIS A 471 -14.28 16.73 -11.53
C HIS A 471 -14.71 16.18 -10.17
N ARG A 472 -13.87 16.37 -9.17
CA ARG A 472 -14.19 16.08 -7.78
C ARG A 472 -14.00 17.32 -6.94
N VAL A 473 -14.99 17.60 -6.08
CA VAL A 473 -14.87 18.62 -5.02
C VAL A 473 -14.97 17.90 -3.70
N GLN A 474 -14.01 18.10 -2.82
CA GLN A 474 -13.96 17.44 -1.51
C GLN A 474 -13.72 18.44 -0.39
N CYS A 475 -14.55 18.37 0.65
CA CYS A 475 -14.36 19.09 1.90
C CYS A 475 -13.96 18.09 3.00
N MET A 476 -12.99 18.45 3.83
CA MET A 476 -12.53 17.68 4.98
C MET A 476 -12.63 18.49 6.25
N VAL A 477 -13.16 17.88 7.31
CA VAL A 477 -13.06 18.40 8.69
C VAL A 477 -12.35 17.36 9.55
N LYS A 478 -11.25 17.76 10.19
CA LYS A 478 -10.42 16.87 11.00
C LYS A 478 -10.10 17.49 12.36
N PHE A 479 -10.41 16.78 13.43
CA PHE A 479 -9.99 17.12 14.81
C PHE A 479 -8.91 16.13 15.26
N THR A 480 -7.75 16.65 15.67
CA THR A 480 -6.60 15.87 16.14
C THR A 480 -6.46 16.00 17.65
N PHE A 481 -6.25 14.90 18.36
CA PHE A 481 -6.08 14.85 19.83
C PHE A 481 -4.79 14.16 20.25
#